data_b87d34f6a3821e9290ffd9bc9eded5e9
#
_entry.id   b87d34f6a3821e9290ffd9bc9eded5e9
#
_cell.length_a   1.000
_cell.length_b   1.000
_cell.length_c   1.000
_cell.angle_alpha   90.00
_cell.angle_beta   90.00
_cell.angle_gamma   90.00
#
_symmetry.space_group_name_H-M   'P 1'
#
loop_
_entity.id
_entity.type
_entity.pdbx_description
1 polymer ?
#
loop_
_entity_poly.entity_id
_entity_poly.type
_entity_poly.pdbx_seq_one_letter_code
_entity_poly.pdbx_strand_id
1 'polypeptide(L)'
;MLTFLHNLFSKVTERQLIFFWLAFCFVALTYKLDGVPPYHSDENYYVESTRNMVESGDYLTPIYQDKKRFAKPILYYWLMSISYKIFGVSLISARLTSAIFGSLAIGLLYVLSNRLFDGRIALYSSLILPATYMHFQISRWATTDIVM
;
A
#
# COMPACT_ATOMS: atom_id res chain seq x y z
N MET A 1 -28.56 25.31 -0.50
CA MET A 1 -27.32 24.57 -0.31
C MET A 1 -27.54 23.06 -0.17
N LEU A 2 -28.46 22.61 0.71
CA LEU A 2 -28.78 21.16 0.89
C LEU A 2 -29.36 20.50 -0.37
N THR A 3 -30.28 21.17 -1.08
CA THR A 3 -30.86 20.70 -2.34
C THR A 3 -29.84 20.58 -3.49
N PHE A 4 -28.86 21.48 -3.54
CA PHE A 4 -27.76 21.39 -4.51
C PHE A 4 -26.87 20.20 -4.24
N LEU A 5 -26.48 19.96 -2.98
CA LEU A 5 -25.70 18.78 -2.58
C LEU A 5 -26.48 17.49 -2.84
N HIS A 6 -27.77 17.42 -2.51
CA HIS A 6 -28.60 16.26 -2.80
C HIS A 6 -28.65 15.93 -4.30
N ASN A 7 -28.78 16.92 -5.17
CA ASN A 7 -28.79 16.74 -6.63
C ASN A 7 -27.41 16.37 -7.19
N LEU A 8 -26.32 16.76 -6.54
CA LEU A 8 -24.95 16.38 -6.91
C LEU A 8 -24.68 14.90 -6.57
N PHE A 9 -25.12 14.46 -5.38
CA PHE A 9 -24.92 13.07 -4.92
C PHE A 9 -25.90 12.09 -5.55
N SER A 10 -27.08 12.51 -5.97
CA SER A 10 -28.07 11.63 -6.62
C SER A 10 -27.63 11.11 -8.00
N LYS A 11 -26.61 11.73 -8.63
CA LYS A 11 -26.04 11.30 -9.91
C LYS A 11 -24.80 10.43 -9.77
N VAL A 12 -24.23 10.29 -8.57
CA VAL A 12 -23.01 9.51 -8.34
C VAL A 12 -23.39 8.06 -8.07
N THR A 13 -22.91 7.15 -8.89
CA THR A 13 -23.12 5.72 -8.69
C THR A 13 -22.27 5.19 -7.52
N GLU A 14 -22.70 4.09 -6.89
CA GLU A 14 -21.90 3.45 -5.80
C GLU A 14 -20.47 3.13 -6.26
N ARG A 15 -20.30 2.74 -7.53
CA ARG A 15 -18.97 2.46 -8.12
C ARG A 15 -18.08 3.70 -8.16
N GLN A 16 -18.65 4.86 -8.46
CA GLN A 16 -17.89 6.12 -8.46
C GLN A 16 -17.53 6.53 -7.03
N LEU A 17 -18.43 6.36 -6.06
CA LEU A 17 -18.16 6.67 -4.66
C LEU A 17 -16.99 5.82 -4.12
N ILE A 18 -17.00 4.50 -4.36
CA ILE A 18 -15.90 3.65 -3.89
C ILE A 18 -14.59 3.97 -4.62
N PHE A 19 -14.63 4.30 -5.90
CA PHE A 19 -13.43 4.71 -6.64
C PHE A 19 -12.82 5.98 -6.04
N PHE A 20 -13.61 7.03 -5.79
CA PHE A 20 -13.12 8.26 -5.15
C PHE A 20 -12.62 8.00 -3.74
N TRP A 21 -13.27 7.12 -3.00
CA TRP A 21 -12.83 6.72 -1.66
C TRP A 21 -11.47 6.02 -1.70
N LEU A 22 -11.28 5.06 -2.59
CA LEU A 22 -10.00 4.37 -2.77
C LEU A 22 -8.89 5.32 -3.22
N ALA A 23 -9.19 6.23 -4.15
CA ALA A 23 -8.27 7.27 -4.58
C ALA A 23 -7.87 8.18 -3.40
N PHE A 24 -8.83 8.60 -2.58
CA PHE A 24 -8.57 9.38 -1.36
C PHE A 24 -7.69 8.61 -0.37
N CYS A 25 -7.99 7.34 -0.10
CA CYS A 25 -7.19 6.49 0.77
C CYS A 25 -5.75 6.35 0.23
N PHE A 26 -5.59 6.13 -1.08
CA PHE A 26 -4.27 6.04 -1.70
C PHE A 26 -3.48 7.35 -1.53
N VAL A 27 -4.08 8.50 -1.80
CA VAL A 27 -3.46 9.80 -1.58
C VAL A 27 -3.07 10.00 -0.11
N ALA A 28 -3.96 9.64 0.83
CA ALA A 28 -3.68 9.73 2.26
C ALA A 28 -2.51 8.82 2.70
N LEU A 29 -2.45 7.59 2.17
CA LEU A 29 -1.37 6.63 2.45
C LEU A 29 -0.04 7.06 1.83
N THR A 30 -0.06 7.75 0.69
CA THR A 30 1.15 8.23 0.02
C THR A 30 1.62 9.61 0.47
N TYR A 31 0.78 10.35 1.22
CA TYR A 31 1.13 11.70 1.67
C TYR A 31 2.37 11.71 2.57
N LYS A 32 3.42 12.44 2.18
CA LYS A 32 4.69 12.56 2.90
C LYS A 32 5.29 11.21 3.31
N LEU A 33 5.42 10.27 2.38
CA LEU A 33 6.04 8.96 2.63
C LEU A 33 7.51 9.07 3.09
N ASP A 34 8.21 10.12 2.72
CA ASP A 34 9.59 10.43 3.13
C ASP A 34 9.70 11.23 4.43
N GLY A 35 8.57 11.72 4.96
CA GLY A 35 8.55 12.60 6.13
C GLY A 35 9.00 11.96 7.46
N VAL A 36 9.11 10.63 7.49
CA VAL A 36 9.61 9.89 8.65
C VAL A 36 10.81 9.06 8.21
N PRO A 37 11.97 9.15 8.90
CA PRO A 37 13.12 8.29 8.61
C PRO A 37 12.72 6.81 8.73
N PRO A 38 13.50 5.87 8.14
CA PRO A 38 13.22 4.45 8.28
C PRO A 38 13.12 4.07 9.75
N TYR A 39 11.92 3.71 10.19
CA TYR A 39 11.60 3.57 11.61
C TYR A 39 11.98 2.20 12.17
N HIS A 40 12.02 1.19 11.31
CA HIS A 40 12.24 -0.21 11.71
C HIS A 40 13.50 -0.77 11.07
N SER A 41 14.23 -1.59 11.82
CA SER A 41 15.36 -2.36 11.29
C SER A 41 14.94 -3.18 10.06
N ASP A 42 13.72 -3.71 10.04
CA ASP A 42 13.18 -4.50 8.94
C ASP A 42 13.05 -3.67 7.65
N GLU A 43 12.58 -2.43 7.71
CA GLU A 43 12.49 -1.56 6.53
C GLU A 43 13.85 -1.35 5.86
N ASN A 44 14.90 -1.12 6.64
CA ASN A 44 16.26 -0.98 6.12
C ASN A 44 16.74 -2.24 5.39
N TYR A 45 16.40 -3.41 5.92
CA TYR A 45 16.74 -4.67 5.27
C TYR A 45 16.13 -4.80 3.88
N TYR A 46 14.84 -4.45 3.74
CA TYR A 46 14.17 -4.51 2.44
C TYR A 46 14.71 -3.49 1.46
N VAL A 47 14.85 -2.23 1.90
CA VAL A 47 15.33 -1.11 1.08
C VAL A 47 16.72 -1.42 0.52
N GLU A 48 17.69 -1.80 1.37
CA GLU A 48 19.06 -2.07 0.95
C GLU A 48 19.16 -3.35 0.11
N SER A 49 18.52 -4.45 0.55
CA SER A 49 18.58 -5.69 -0.22
C SER A 49 17.96 -5.55 -1.60
N THR A 50 16.83 -4.83 -1.72
CA THR A 50 16.20 -4.58 -3.02
C THR A 50 17.07 -3.68 -3.91
N ARG A 51 17.72 -2.68 -3.33
CA ARG A 51 18.70 -1.86 -4.07
C ARG A 51 19.79 -2.75 -4.65
N ASN A 52 20.42 -3.57 -3.82
CA ASN A 52 21.49 -4.49 -4.26
C ASN A 52 21.01 -5.44 -5.36
N MET A 53 19.77 -5.95 -5.28
CA MET A 53 19.17 -6.79 -6.33
C MET A 53 19.02 -6.03 -7.65
N VAL A 54 18.58 -4.77 -7.61
CA VAL A 54 18.42 -3.94 -8.82
C VAL A 54 19.77 -3.57 -9.43
N GLU A 55 20.78 -3.26 -8.61
CA GLU A 55 22.13 -2.87 -9.05
C GLU A 55 22.93 -4.06 -9.60
N SER A 56 22.82 -5.23 -8.97
CA SER A 56 23.52 -6.44 -9.41
C SER A 56 22.84 -7.20 -10.54
N GLY A 57 21.53 -7.02 -10.72
CA GLY A 57 20.71 -7.81 -11.63
C GLY A 57 20.36 -9.22 -11.11
N ASP A 58 20.79 -9.59 -9.90
CA ASP A 58 20.41 -10.85 -9.25
C ASP A 58 19.12 -10.65 -8.42
N TYR A 59 17.99 -11.08 -8.98
CA TYR A 59 16.67 -10.97 -8.34
C TYR A 59 16.30 -12.19 -7.49
N LEU A 60 17.22 -13.14 -7.29
CA LEU A 60 16.98 -14.35 -6.50
C LEU A 60 17.68 -14.31 -5.15
N THR A 61 18.77 -13.56 -5.03
CA THR A 61 19.61 -13.54 -3.82
C THR A 61 19.56 -12.16 -3.15
N PRO A 62 18.69 -11.94 -2.15
CA PRO A 62 18.72 -10.71 -1.37
C PRO A 62 20.03 -10.62 -0.57
N ILE A 63 20.76 -9.52 -0.72
CA ILE A 63 22.03 -9.26 -0.02
C ILE A 63 21.85 -8.02 0.85
N TYR A 64 22.19 -8.15 2.13
CA TYR A 64 22.26 -7.08 3.11
C TYR A 64 23.63 -7.06 3.81
N GLN A 65 24.33 -5.95 3.77
CA GLN A 65 25.69 -5.82 4.36
C GLN A 65 26.61 -7.01 3.96
N ASP A 66 26.70 -7.27 2.66
CA ASP A 66 27.51 -8.33 2.05
C ASP A 66 27.13 -9.78 2.47
N LYS A 67 25.98 -9.95 3.15
CA LYS A 67 25.48 -11.26 3.56
C LYS A 67 24.17 -11.61 2.87
N LYS A 68 24.06 -12.86 2.40
CA LYS A 68 22.81 -13.40 1.85
C LYS A 68 21.73 -13.44 2.95
N ARG A 69 20.54 -12.93 2.65
CA ARG A 69 19.43 -12.83 3.61
C ARG A 69 18.16 -13.48 3.06
N PHE A 70 17.93 -14.73 3.36
CA PHE A 70 16.73 -15.48 3.00
C PHE A 70 15.69 -15.52 4.14
N ALA A 71 15.63 -14.51 4.98
CA ALA A 71 14.78 -14.48 6.17
C ALA A 71 13.29 -14.22 5.86
N LYS A 72 12.98 -13.74 4.67
CA LYS A 72 11.62 -13.34 4.27
C LYS A 72 11.33 -13.75 2.82
N PRO A 73 10.04 -13.92 2.45
CA PRO A 73 9.63 -14.27 1.09
C PRO A 73 10.12 -13.27 0.04
N ILE A 74 10.55 -13.80 -1.10
CA ILE A 74 11.17 -13.03 -2.19
C ILE A 74 10.18 -12.10 -2.90
N LEU A 75 8.88 -12.40 -2.86
CA LEU A 75 7.83 -11.67 -3.57
C LEU A 75 7.86 -10.16 -3.30
N TYR A 76 8.03 -9.77 -2.05
CA TYR A 76 8.05 -8.35 -1.69
C TYR A 76 9.23 -7.60 -2.32
N TYR A 77 10.42 -8.23 -2.36
CA TYR A 77 11.60 -7.66 -3.02
C TYR A 77 11.35 -7.45 -4.52
N TRP A 78 10.67 -8.38 -5.19
CA TRP A 78 10.33 -8.24 -6.61
C TRP A 78 9.37 -7.08 -6.85
N LEU A 79 8.32 -6.95 -6.03
CA LEU A 79 7.36 -5.86 -6.14
C LEU A 79 8.04 -4.50 -5.91
N MET A 80 8.91 -4.41 -4.90
CA MET A 80 9.69 -3.20 -4.64
C MET A 80 10.71 -2.92 -5.77
N SER A 81 11.32 -3.95 -6.34
CA SER A 81 12.24 -3.80 -7.50
C SER A 81 11.52 -3.18 -8.70
N ILE A 82 10.26 -3.54 -8.94
CA ILE A 82 9.45 -2.91 -9.99
C ILE A 82 9.29 -1.41 -9.71
N SER A 83 8.94 -1.06 -8.47
CA SER A 83 8.82 0.34 -8.06
C SER A 83 10.14 1.11 -8.25
N TYR A 84 11.27 0.51 -7.88
CA TYR A 84 12.60 1.10 -8.07
C TYR A 84 12.98 1.30 -9.53
N LYS A 85 12.61 0.38 -10.42
CA LYS A 85 12.84 0.50 -11.86
C LYS A 85 12.02 1.62 -12.51
N ILE A 86 10.81 1.87 -12.01
CA ILE A 86 9.90 2.89 -12.56
C ILE A 86 10.21 4.28 -12.01
N PHE A 87 10.40 4.40 -10.69
CA PHE A 87 10.49 5.68 -9.98
C PHE A 87 11.90 6.00 -9.46
N GLY A 88 12.87 5.13 -9.69
CA GLY A 88 14.22 5.25 -9.13
C GLY A 88 14.32 4.72 -7.69
N VAL A 89 15.56 4.49 -7.24
CA VAL A 89 15.85 3.97 -5.89
C VAL A 89 15.70 5.08 -4.86
N SER A 90 14.63 5.02 -4.08
CA SER A 90 14.35 5.98 -3.01
C SER A 90 13.45 5.36 -1.94
N LEU A 91 13.39 5.99 -0.77
CA LEU A 91 12.49 5.57 0.31
C LEU A 91 11.00 5.70 -0.10
N ILE A 92 10.67 6.72 -0.89
CA ILE A 92 9.32 6.90 -1.43
C ILE A 92 8.94 5.72 -2.32
N SER A 93 9.81 5.34 -3.26
CA SER A 93 9.57 4.22 -4.18
C SER A 93 9.42 2.88 -3.43
N ALA A 94 10.21 2.68 -2.36
CA ALA A 94 10.09 1.50 -1.52
C ALA A 94 8.71 1.41 -0.85
N ARG A 95 8.30 2.50 -0.18
CA ARG A 95 7.05 2.61 0.57
C ARG A 95 5.82 2.65 -0.32
N LEU A 96 5.96 3.14 -1.56
CA LEU A 96 4.87 3.17 -2.53
C LEU A 96 4.31 1.78 -2.81
N THR A 97 5.16 0.75 -2.81
CA THR A 97 4.74 -0.66 -2.92
C THR A 97 3.72 -1.00 -1.84
N SER A 98 4.03 -0.72 -0.58
CA SER A 98 3.13 -1.00 0.55
C SER A 98 1.84 -0.15 0.50
N ALA A 99 1.93 1.12 0.09
CA ALA A 99 0.76 1.99 -0.04
C ALA A 99 -0.21 1.50 -1.13
N ILE A 100 0.29 0.97 -2.24
CA ILE A 100 -0.52 0.34 -3.29
C ILE A 100 -1.26 -0.88 -2.71
N PHE A 101 -0.56 -1.80 -2.06
CA PHE A 101 -1.18 -3.01 -1.49
C PHE A 101 -2.13 -2.68 -0.34
N GLY A 102 -1.82 -1.68 0.50
CA GLY A 102 -2.75 -1.18 1.51
C GLY A 102 -4.06 -0.65 0.93
N SER A 103 -3.98 0.11 -0.17
CA SER A 103 -5.17 0.59 -0.88
C SER A 103 -5.96 -0.55 -1.53
N LEU A 104 -5.26 -1.52 -2.13
CA LEU A 104 -5.89 -2.72 -2.70
C LEU A 104 -6.61 -3.55 -1.63
N ALA A 105 -6.04 -3.68 -0.43
CA ALA A 105 -6.67 -4.39 0.68
C ALA A 105 -8.00 -3.76 1.08
N ILE A 106 -8.12 -2.42 1.10
CA ILE A 106 -9.38 -1.71 1.34
C ILE A 106 -10.41 -2.07 0.25
N GLY A 107 -9.99 -2.04 -1.01
CA GLY A 107 -10.86 -2.38 -2.15
C GLY A 107 -11.31 -3.85 -2.12
N LEU A 108 -10.41 -4.77 -1.83
CA LEU A 108 -10.73 -6.20 -1.68
C LEU A 108 -11.69 -6.45 -0.53
N LEU A 109 -11.49 -5.79 0.62
CA LEU A 109 -12.40 -5.89 1.76
C LEU A 109 -13.79 -5.39 1.39
N TYR A 110 -13.90 -4.27 0.66
CA TYR A 110 -15.19 -3.78 0.16
C TYR A 110 -15.89 -4.82 -0.72
N VAL A 111 -15.18 -5.34 -1.73
CA VAL A 111 -15.74 -6.33 -2.66
C VAL A 111 -16.17 -7.60 -1.94
N LEU A 112 -15.33 -8.10 -1.03
CA LEU A 112 -15.63 -9.31 -0.26
C LEU A 112 -16.84 -9.11 0.67
N SER A 113 -16.86 -8.01 1.41
CA SER A 113 -17.97 -7.69 2.33
C SER A 113 -19.29 -7.49 1.56
N ASN A 114 -19.24 -6.88 0.37
CA ASN A 114 -20.42 -6.70 -0.47
C ASN A 114 -20.97 -8.02 -1.05
N ARG A 115 -20.10 -9.00 -1.24
CA ARG A 115 -20.51 -10.35 -1.72
C ARG A 115 -21.04 -11.24 -0.60
N LEU A 116 -20.50 -11.11 0.61
CA LEU A 116 -20.83 -11.98 1.74
C LEU A 116 -22.01 -11.43 2.56
N PHE A 117 -22.20 -10.12 2.56
CA PHE A 117 -23.21 -9.43 3.36
C PHE A 117 -24.03 -8.48 2.46
N ASP A 118 -23.89 -7.17 2.68
CA ASP A 118 -24.58 -6.13 1.90
C ASP A 118 -23.69 -4.89 1.68
N GLY A 119 -24.18 -3.95 0.84
CA GLY A 119 -23.45 -2.73 0.51
C GLY A 119 -23.17 -1.82 1.70
N ARG A 120 -24.02 -1.83 2.74
CA ARG A 120 -23.80 -1.00 3.94
C ARG A 120 -22.64 -1.56 4.77
N ILE A 121 -22.59 -2.87 4.99
CA ILE A 121 -21.49 -3.53 5.69
C ILE A 121 -20.19 -3.34 4.89
N ALA A 122 -20.23 -3.47 3.57
CA ALA A 122 -19.09 -3.24 2.70
C ALA A 122 -18.54 -1.81 2.84
N LEU A 123 -19.43 -0.82 2.84
CA LEU A 123 -19.04 0.59 3.03
C LEU A 123 -18.38 0.80 4.39
N TYR A 124 -19.02 0.38 5.48
CA TYR A 124 -18.47 0.54 6.83
C TYR A 124 -17.13 -0.18 6.99
N SER A 125 -16.99 -1.40 6.50
CA SER A 125 -15.72 -2.15 6.53
C SER A 125 -14.60 -1.39 5.82
N SER A 126 -14.89 -0.83 4.64
CA SER A 126 -13.92 -0.05 3.87
C SER A 126 -13.55 1.29 4.51
N LEU A 127 -14.41 1.86 5.35
CA LEU A 127 -14.14 3.07 6.12
C LEU A 127 -13.30 2.78 7.38
N ILE A 128 -13.62 1.69 8.07
CA ILE A 128 -12.98 1.32 9.34
C ILE A 128 -11.55 0.86 9.13
N LEU A 129 -11.29 0.00 8.13
CA LEU A 129 -9.96 -0.57 7.91
C LEU A 129 -8.86 0.48 7.81
N PRO A 130 -8.92 1.49 6.91
CA PRO A 130 -7.87 2.50 6.79
C PRO A 130 -7.78 3.44 8.01
N ALA A 131 -8.83 3.54 8.82
CA ALA A 131 -8.83 4.29 10.07
C ALA A 131 -8.14 3.54 11.21
N THR A 132 -7.86 2.24 11.07
CA THR A 132 -7.11 1.50 12.09
C THR A 132 -5.64 1.90 12.05
N TYR A 133 -5.07 2.16 13.22
CA TYR A 133 -3.65 2.51 13.35
C TYR A 133 -2.72 1.49 12.69
N MET A 134 -2.99 0.21 12.89
CA MET A 134 -2.18 -0.88 12.37
C MET A 134 -2.14 -0.87 10.82
N HIS A 135 -3.31 -0.85 10.17
CA HIS A 135 -3.39 -0.81 8.71
C HIS A 135 -2.70 0.43 8.13
N PHE A 136 -2.94 1.61 8.74
CA PHE A 136 -2.32 2.85 8.31
C PHE A 136 -0.80 2.78 8.36
N GLN A 137 -0.24 2.25 9.45
CA GLN A 137 1.21 2.15 9.62
C GLN A 137 1.86 1.13 8.67
N ILE A 138 1.35 -0.11 8.61
CA ILE A 138 1.95 -1.15 7.74
C ILE A 138 1.80 -0.82 6.25
N SER A 139 0.77 -0.04 5.87
CA SER A 139 0.61 0.45 4.49
C SER A 139 1.60 1.55 4.11
N ARG A 140 2.31 2.14 5.08
CA ARG A 140 3.25 3.24 4.86
C ARG A 140 4.71 2.85 5.08
N TRP A 141 4.97 1.67 5.63
CA TRP A 141 6.33 1.15 5.81
C TRP A 141 6.68 0.16 4.70
N ALA A 142 7.94 0.19 4.27
CA ALA A 142 8.44 -0.77 3.30
C ALA A 142 8.72 -2.12 3.96
N THR A 143 7.63 -2.83 4.33
CA THR A 143 7.66 -4.15 4.97
C THR A 143 6.76 -5.14 4.27
N THR A 144 6.95 -6.44 4.53
CA THR A 144 6.15 -7.51 3.92
C THR A 144 4.73 -7.60 4.46
N ASP A 145 4.44 -6.98 5.60
CA ASP A 145 3.25 -7.23 6.41
C ASP A 145 1.92 -6.92 5.70
N ILE A 146 1.95 -5.95 4.78
CA ILE A 146 0.75 -5.57 4.02
C ILE A 146 0.54 -6.40 2.75
N VAL A 147 1.57 -7.12 2.29
CA VAL A 147 1.53 -7.89 1.04
C VAL A 147 1.20 -9.36 1.31
N MET A 148 1.50 -9.86 2.51
CA MET A 148 1.24 -11.22 2.98
C MET A 148 -0.01 -11.30 3.84
#